data_55ba3af9ba86700e272b6102bbd590cf
#
_entry.id   55ba3af9ba86700e272b6102bbd590cf
#
_cell.length_a   1.000
_cell.length_b   1.000
_cell.length_c   1.000
_cell.angle_alpha   90.00
_cell.angle_beta   90.00
_cell.angle_gamma   90.00
#
_symmetry.space_group_name_H-M   'P 1'
#
loop_
_entity.id
_entity.type
_entity.pdbx_description
1 polymer ?
#
loop_
_entity_poly.entity_id
_entity_poly.type
_entity_poly.pdbx_seq_one_letter_code
_entity_poly.pdbx_strand_id
1 'polypeptide(L)'
;MITGMNHAVLYVRDARRQQRFYEDVLGFETVIEHPDGAFVFLRAPASPNHHDLACFSIGDAAGASMAGRATVGLYHIAWEVPTLASLEAMRERLAAAGALHGASDHGCNKSLYAKDPDGLEFEVMWLVPHSEWGDAEHQAIIEPLDLAADVARFGADRTSSTHLPRPDGASPRA
;
A
#
# COMPACT_ATOMS: atom_id res chain seq x y z
N MET A 1 1.29 22.52 -11.47
CA MET A 1 0.91 22.14 -10.10
C MET A 1 0.84 20.62 -10.03
N ILE A 2 1.37 19.96 -8.99
CA ILE A 2 1.31 18.51 -8.82
C ILE A 2 -0.11 18.14 -8.38
N THR A 3 -0.73 17.13 -8.99
CA THR A 3 -2.11 16.68 -8.68
C THR A 3 -2.15 15.40 -7.85
N GLY A 4 -1.06 14.63 -7.83
CA GLY A 4 -0.95 13.39 -7.05
C GLY A 4 0.29 12.59 -7.41
N MET A 5 0.47 11.47 -6.73
CA MET A 5 1.45 10.44 -7.09
C MET A 5 0.84 9.60 -8.22
N ASN A 6 1.62 9.30 -9.27
CA ASN A 6 1.18 8.47 -10.38
C ASN A 6 1.68 7.02 -10.24
N HIS A 7 2.99 6.84 -10.09
CA HIS A 7 3.59 5.51 -9.94
C HIS A 7 4.91 5.58 -9.16
N ALA A 8 5.35 4.43 -8.66
CA ALA A 8 6.66 4.20 -8.09
C ALA A 8 7.49 3.28 -9.00
N VAL A 9 8.81 3.41 -8.94
CA VAL A 9 9.74 2.55 -9.66
C VAL A 9 10.77 1.99 -8.70
N LEU A 10 10.93 0.67 -8.69
CA LEU A 10 11.83 -0.06 -7.79
C LEU A 10 12.93 -0.76 -8.59
N TYR A 11 14.15 -0.71 -8.07
CA TYR A 11 15.18 -1.69 -8.41
C TYR A 11 15.01 -2.92 -7.52
N VAL A 12 14.93 -4.09 -8.16
CA VAL A 12 14.69 -5.38 -7.51
C VAL A 12 15.67 -6.42 -8.05
N ARG A 13 15.88 -7.51 -7.30
CA ARG A 13 16.76 -8.58 -7.80
C ARG A 13 16.18 -9.23 -9.04
N ASP A 14 14.90 -9.57 -9.02
CA ASP A 14 14.18 -10.25 -10.11
C ASP A 14 12.76 -9.68 -10.22
N ALA A 15 12.50 -8.97 -11.34
CA ALA A 15 11.20 -8.35 -11.61
C ALA A 15 10.06 -9.38 -11.72
N ARG A 16 10.33 -10.60 -12.26
CA ARG A 16 9.32 -11.66 -12.34
C ARG A 16 8.95 -12.24 -10.98
N ARG A 17 9.90 -12.30 -10.04
CA ARG A 17 9.62 -12.70 -8.66
C ARG A 17 8.71 -11.67 -7.98
N GLN A 18 8.99 -10.39 -8.18
CA GLN A 18 8.12 -9.31 -7.70
C GLN A 18 6.74 -9.36 -8.34
N GLN A 19 6.68 -9.53 -9.67
CA GLN A 19 5.42 -9.69 -10.41
C GLN A 19 4.52 -10.74 -9.76
N ARG A 20 5.01 -11.97 -9.62
CA ARG A 20 4.24 -13.07 -8.99
C ARG A 20 3.75 -12.70 -7.60
N PHE A 21 4.59 -12.07 -6.78
CA PHE A 21 4.19 -11.66 -5.44
C PHE A 21 3.06 -10.63 -5.47
N TYR A 22 3.20 -9.57 -6.28
CA TYR A 22 2.18 -8.53 -6.38
C TYR A 22 0.88 -9.04 -7.00
N GLU A 23 0.94 -9.94 -7.98
CA GLU A 23 -0.24 -10.58 -8.58
C GLU A 23 -0.91 -11.53 -7.57
N ASP A 24 -0.17 -12.49 -7.03
CA ASP A 24 -0.72 -13.56 -6.19
C ASP A 24 -1.18 -13.06 -4.82
N VAL A 25 -0.46 -12.11 -4.23
CA VAL A 25 -0.72 -11.64 -2.86
C VAL A 25 -1.57 -10.37 -2.85
N LEU A 26 -1.25 -9.37 -3.66
CA LEU A 26 -1.95 -8.08 -3.65
C LEU A 26 -3.02 -7.95 -4.75
N GLY A 27 -3.02 -8.84 -5.75
CA GLY A 27 -4.02 -8.83 -6.82
C GLY A 27 -3.74 -7.81 -7.92
N PHE A 28 -2.50 -7.36 -8.06
CA PHE A 28 -2.10 -6.50 -9.18
C PHE A 28 -2.24 -7.21 -10.52
N GLU A 29 -2.32 -6.43 -11.58
CA GLU A 29 -2.35 -6.91 -12.97
C GLU A 29 -1.06 -6.51 -13.67
N THR A 30 -0.47 -7.42 -14.44
CA THR A 30 0.67 -7.10 -15.31
C THR A 30 0.18 -6.32 -16.53
N VAL A 31 0.73 -5.12 -16.73
CA VAL A 31 0.49 -4.29 -17.92
C VAL A 31 1.55 -4.55 -18.98
N ILE A 32 2.81 -4.62 -18.58
CA ILE A 32 3.96 -4.89 -19.47
C ILE A 32 4.94 -5.80 -18.73
N GLU A 33 5.40 -6.83 -19.41
CA GLU A 33 6.53 -7.66 -19.00
C GLU A 33 7.58 -7.67 -20.13
N HIS A 34 8.84 -7.38 -19.79
CA HIS A 34 9.93 -7.52 -20.75
C HIS A 34 10.25 -9.00 -20.95
N PRO A 35 10.43 -9.49 -22.21
CA PRO A 35 10.65 -10.91 -22.51
C PRO A 35 11.79 -11.55 -21.71
N ASP A 36 12.87 -10.79 -21.48
CA ASP A 36 14.04 -11.27 -20.74
C ASP A 36 13.92 -11.07 -19.22
N GLY A 37 12.76 -10.58 -18.71
CA GLY A 37 12.56 -10.30 -17.29
C GLY A 37 13.30 -9.06 -16.79
N ALA A 38 13.75 -8.18 -17.69
CA ALA A 38 14.47 -6.97 -17.30
C ALA A 38 13.61 -6.00 -16.49
N PHE A 39 12.31 -5.96 -16.75
CA PHE A 39 11.34 -5.15 -16.01
C PHE A 39 9.93 -5.69 -16.13
N VAL A 40 9.07 -5.24 -15.22
CA VAL A 40 7.62 -5.42 -15.24
C VAL A 40 6.92 -4.12 -14.81
N PHE A 41 5.77 -3.84 -15.43
CA PHE A 41 4.87 -2.76 -15.04
C PHE A 41 3.56 -3.36 -14.53
N LEU A 42 3.18 -2.99 -13.32
CA LEU A 42 2.04 -3.54 -12.60
C LEU A 42 1.03 -2.44 -12.29
N ARG A 43 -0.26 -2.80 -12.33
CA ARG A 43 -1.36 -1.89 -12.01
C ARG A 43 -2.25 -2.51 -10.95
N ALA A 44 -2.64 -1.71 -9.95
CA ALA A 44 -3.67 -2.09 -9.00
C ALA A 44 -5.04 -2.18 -9.71
N PRO A 45 -5.92 -3.17 -9.37
CA PRO A 45 -7.13 -3.46 -10.16
C PRO A 45 -8.08 -2.29 -10.34
N ALA A 46 -8.17 -1.40 -9.37
CA ALA A 46 -9.05 -0.22 -9.41
C ALA A 46 -8.35 1.07 -9.86
N SER A 47 -7.07 1.01 -10.21
CA SER A 47 -6.30 2.20 -10.56
C SER A 47 -6.64 2.70 -11.98
N PRO A 48 -6.81 4.01 -12.18
CA PRO A 48 -6.94 4.61 -13.50
C PRO A 48 -5.59 4.85 -14.18
N ASN A 49 -4.46 4.61 -13.50
CA ASN A 49 -3.13 4.83 -14.03
C ASN A 49 -2.79 3.78 -15.11
N HIS A 50 -1.85 4.10 -15.99
CA HIS A 50 -1.29 3.09 -16.90
C HIS A 50 -0.63 1.96 -16.09
N HIS A 51 0.13 2.33 -15.05
CA HIS A 51 0.70 1.43 -14.05
C HIS A 51 0.90 2.20 -12.75
N ASP A 52 0.97 1.51 -11.62
CA ASP A 52 1.21 2.09 -10.30
C ASP A 52 2.58 1.73 -9.77
N LEU A 53 3.13 0.61 -10.24
CA LEU A 53 4.44 0.10 -9.85
C LEU A 53 5.21 -0.40 -11.08
N ALA A 54 6.49 -0.04 -11.16
CA ALA A 54 7.43 -0.67 -12.07
C ALA A 54 8.58 -1.30 -11.28
N CYS A 55 8.99 -2.50 -11.67
CA CYS A 55 10.13 -3.18 -11.08
C CYS A 55 11.17 -3.45 -12.16
N PHE A 56 12.42 -3.05 -11.91
CA PHE A 56 13.56 -3.27 -12.81
C PHE A 56 14.54 -4.24 -12.17
N SER A 57 14.86 -5.33 -12.88
CA SER A 57 15.81 -6.34 -12.42
C SER A 57 17.23 -5.80 -12.43
N ILE A 58 17.94 -5.92 -11.30
CA ILE A 58 19.37 -5.58 -11.18
C ILE A 58 20.23 -6.79 -10.77
N GLY A 59 19.63 -7.98 -10.71
CA GLY A 59 20.29 -9.26 -10.47
C GLY A 59 20.48 -9.63 -9.00
N ASP A 60 20.76 -10.91 -8.77
CA ASP A 60 20.88 -11.49 -7.42
C ASP A 60 22.08 -10.97 -6.61
N ALA A 61 23.10 -10.43 -7.29
CA ALA A 61 24.24 -9.81 -6.63
C ALA A 61 23.93 -8.45 -5.98
N ALA A 62 22.72 -7.90 -6.19
CA ALA A 62 22.30 -6.65 -5.59
C ALA A 62 22.30 -6.74 -4.06
N GLY A 63 22.83 -5.71 -3.40
CA GLY A 63 22.77 -5.56 -1.95
C GLY A 63 21.31 -5.45 -1.45
N ALA A 64 21.10 -5.68 -0.16
CA ALA A 64 19.84 -5.37 0.47
C ALA A 64 19.60 -3.86 0.48
N SER A 65 18.33 -3.44 0.52
CA SER A 65 18.00 -2.04 0.75
C SER A 65 18.62 -1.57 2.07
N MET A 66 19.30 -0.44 2.02
CA MET A 66 19.83 0.23 3.22
C MET A 66 18.82 1.22 3.80
N ALA A 67 17.65 1.38 3.16
CA ALA A 67 16.57 2.21 3.68
C ALA A 67 16.10 1.68 5.04
N GLY A 68 16.06 2.56 6.02
CA GLY A 68 15.74 2.24 7.40
C GLY A 68 16.08 3.44 8.29
N ARG A 69 16.08 3.23 9.60
CA ARG A 69 16.25 4.34 10.55
C ARG A 69 17.66 4.98 10.56
N ALA A 70 18.63 4.36 9.91
CA ALA A 70 20.01 4.84 9.87
C ALA A 70 20.40 5.47 8.53
N THR A 71 19.56 5.35 7.50
CA THR A 71 19.85 5.87 6.15
C THR A 71 18.64 6.60 5.58
N VAL A 72 18.90 7.68 4.84
CA VAL A 72 17.86 8.37 4.07
C VAL A 72 17.43 7.48 2.91
N GLY A 73 16.12 7.34 2.69
CA GLY A 73 15.56 6.54 1.60
C GLY A 73 14.05 6.43 1.67
N LEU A 74 13.46 5.70 0.73
CA LEU A 74 12.04 5.35 0.78
C LEU A 74 11.81 4.37 1.93
N TYR A 75 10.93 4.73 2.86
CA TYR A 75 10.56 3.86 3.97
C TYR A 75 9.57 2.79 3.49
N HIS A 76 8.40 3.21 3.01
CA HIS A 76 7.40 2.31 2.42
C HIS A 76 6.56 3.01 1.35
N ILE A 77 5.82 2.21 0.59
CA ILE A 77 4.73 2.65 -0.29
C ILE A 77 3.44 2.15 0.34
N ALA A 78 2.42 3.01 0.46
CA ALA A 78 1.12 2.64 0.99
C ALA A 78 0.11 2.37 -0.15
N TRP A 79 -0.54 1.21 -0.08
CA TRP A 79 -1.62 0.78 -0.98
C TRP A 79 -2.94 0.84 -0.24
N GLU A 80 -3.96 1.41 -0.85
CA GLU A 80 -5.27 1.54 -0.23
C GLU A 80 -6.21 0.41 -0.66
N VAL A 81 -6.99 -0.11 0.31
CA VAL A 81 -8.08 -1.05 0.06
C VAL A 81 -9.43 -0.37 0.23
N PRO A 82 -10.49 -0.81 -0.50
CA PRO A 82 -11.76 -0.09 -0.52
C PRO A 82 -12.58 -0.21 0.77
N THR A 83 -12.43 -1.29 1.55
CA THR A 83 -13.26 -1.55 2.73
C THR A 83 -12.45 -2.21 3.86
N LEU A 84 -12.99 -2.19 5.11
CA LEU A 84 -12.41 -2.93 6.23
C LEU A 84 -12.41 -4.44 5.99
N ALA A 85 -13.44 -5.01 5.36
CA ALA A 85 -13.45 -6.41 4.96
C ALA A 85 -12.29 -6.72 4.01
N SER A 86 -11.98 -5.82 3.07
CA SER A 86 -10.83 -5.96 2.18
C SER A 86 -9.50 -5.87 2.93
N LEU A 87 -9.39 -5.03 3.97
CA LEU A 87 -8.21 -4.97 4.82
C LEU A 87 -8.01 -6.27 5.61
N GLU A 88 -9.09 -6.84 6.16
CA GLU A 88 -9.04 -8.12 6.86
C GLU A 88 -8.61 -9.27 5.93
N ALA A 89 -9.22 -9.36 4.73
CA ALA A 89 -8.83 -10.35 3.73
C ALA A 89 -7.36 -10.19 3.30
N MET A 90 -6.88 -8.94 3.19
CA MET A 90 -5.47 -8.68 2.88
C MET A 90 -4.55 -9.09 4.03
N ARG A 91 -4.94 -8.90 5.28
CA ARG A 91 -4.20 -9.40 6.45
C ARG A 91 -3.97 -10.90 6.38
N GLU A 92 -5.02 -11.66 6.04
CA GLU A 92 -4.92 -13.12 5.89
C GLU A 92 -3.98 -13.51 4.75
N ARG A 93 -4.09 -12.87 3.58
CA ARG A 93 -3.24 -13.14 2.41
C ARG A 93 -1.77 -12.83 2.71
N LEU A 94 -1.47 -11.68 3.32
CA LEU A 94 -0.12 -11.29 3.71
C LEU A 94 0.47 -12.23 4.75
N ALA A 95 -0.33 -12.67 5.73
CA ALA A 95 0.09 -13.65 6.73
C ALA A 95 0.38 -15.01 6.10
N ALA A 96 -0.49 -15.50 5.21
CA ALA A 96 -0.29 -16.76 4.48
C ALA A 96 0.95 -16.74 3.59
N ALA A 97 1.29 -15.58 3.02
CA ALA A 97 2.51 -15.38 2.23
C ALA A 97 3.78 -15.19 3.10
N GLY A 98 3.64 -15.13 4.44
CA GLY A 98 4.74 -14.83 5.35
C GLY A 98 5.31 -13.41 5.21
N ALA A 99 4.55 -12.50 4.60
CA ALA A 99 4.97 -11.13 4.31
C ALA A 99 4.58 -10.13 5.41
N LEU A 100 3.50 -10.40 6.16
CA LEU A 100 2.98 -9.52 7.22
C LEU A 100 3.96 -9.47 8.40
N HIS A 101 4.31 -8.26 8.85
CA HIS A 101 5.18 -8.09 10.01
C HIS A 101 4.68 -7.06 11.04
N GLY A 102 3.63 -6.31 10.75
CA GLY A 102 3.09 -5.32 11.67
C GLY A 102 1.68 -4.85 11.30
N ALA A 103 1.03 -4.20 12.25
CA ALA A 103 -0.25 -3.54 12.06
C ALA A 103 -0.38 -2.38 13.06
N SER A 104 -1.03 -1.28 12.64
CA SER A 104 -1.24 -0.10 13.50
C SER A 104 -2.56 0.59 13.18
N ASP A 105 -3.12 1.18 14.22
CA ASP A 105 -4.17 2.20 14.12
C ASP A 105 -3.53 3.59 14.18
N HIS A 106 -3.74 4.40 13.14
CA HIS A 106 -3.26 5.77 13.06
C HIS A 106 -4.36 6.81 13.26
N GLY A 107 -5.52 6.39 13.75
CA GLY A 107 -6.69 7.25 13.88
C GLY A 107 -7.38 7.47 12.54
N CYS A 108 -6.72 8.15 11.60
CA CYS A 108 -7.25 8.41 10.25
C CYS A 108 -7.14 7.22 9.29
N ASN A 109 -6.30 6.26 9.57
CA ASN A 109 -6.15 5.05 8.75
C ASN A 109 -5.83 3.83 9.61
N LYS A 110 -6.21 2.66 9.10
CA LYS A 110 -5.97 1.35 9.68
C LYS A 110 -5.00 0.61 8.77
N SER A 111 -3.87 0.15 9.29
CA SER A 111 -2.71 -0.20 8.48
C SER A 111 -2.14 -1.55 8.80
N LEU A 112 -1.72 -2.26 7.75
CA LEU A 112 -0.94 -3.49 7.78
C LEU A 112 0.42 -3.20 7.17
N TYR A 113 1.50 -3.66 7.78
CA TYR A 113 2.87 -3.53 7.28
C TYR A 113 3.39 -4.88 6.82
N ALA A 114 3.97 -4.90 5.64
CA ALA A 114 4.47 -6.12 5.01
C ALA A 114 5.77 -5.86 4.25
N LYS A 115 6.46 -6.95 3.89
CA LYS A 115 7.68 -6.91 3.09
C LYS A 115 7.50 -7.71 1.82
N ASP A 116 7.99 -7.14 0.72
CA ASP A 116 8.07 -7.81 -0.55
C ASP A 116 9.21 -8.87 -0.57
N PRO A 117 9.37 -9.66 -1.64
CA PRO A 117 10.42 -10.67 -1.73
C PRO A 117 11.86 -10.15 -1.58
N ASP A 118 12.12 -8.86 -1.85
CA ASP A 118 13.43 -8.24 -1.64
C ASP A 118 13.58 -7.56 -0.28
N GLY A 119 12.53 -7.63 0.56
CA GLY A 119 12.51 -7.05 1.88
C GLY A 119 12.17 -5.56 1.90
N LEU A 120 11.72 -5.00 0.78
CA LEU A 120 11.21 -3.62 0.73
C LEU A 120 9.87 -3.57 1.47
N GLU A 121 9.74 -2.60 2.36
CA GLU A 121 8.53 -2.44 3.15
C GLU A 121 7.43 -1.74 2.36
N PHE A 122 6.22 -2.22 2.52
CA PHE A 122 5.01 -1.56 2.04
C PHE A 122 3.90 -1.64 3.09
N GLU A 123 2.95 -0.73 2.96
CA GLU A 123 1.77 -0.65 3.80
C GLU A 123 0.54 -1.01 2.96
N VAL A 124 -0.44 -1.68 3.57
CA VAL A 124 -1.80 -1.78 3.04
C VAL A 124 -2.74 -1.16 4.04
N MET A 125 -3.54 -0.19 3.62
CA MET A 125 -4.34 0.61 4.53
C MET A 125 -5.79 0.78 4.07
N TRP A 126 -6.67 1.00 5.04
CA TRP A 126 -8.01 1.54 4.85
C TRP A 126 -8.09 2.91 5.48
N LEU A 127 -8.57 3.90 4.72
CA LEU A 127 -8.69 5.28 5.18
C LEU A 127 -10.05 5.52 5.81
N VAL A 128 -10.06 5.91 7.08
CA VAL A 128 -11.28 6.26 7.83
C VAL A 128 -12.04 7.37 7.10
N PRO A 129 -13.38 7.37 7.05
CA PRO A 129 -14.14 8.48 6.47
C PRO A 129 -13.73 9.84 7.04
N HIS A 130 -13.48 10.82 6.17
CA HIS A 130 -13.00 12.16 6.54
C HIS A 130 -13.85 12.81 7.65
N SER A 131 -15.18 12.60 7.62
CA SER A 131 -16.10 13.13 8.64
C SER A 131 -15.87 12.57 10.05
N GLU A 132 -15.05 11.53 10.18
CA GLU A 132 -14.80 10.83 11.44
C GLU A 132 -13.35 10.99 11.93
N TRP A 133 -12.52 11.78 11.22
CA TRP A 133 -11.12 12.01 11.63
C TRP A 133 -11.03 12.83 12.93
N GLY A 134 -11.85 13.88 13.06
CA GLY A 134 -11.82 14.77 14.23
C GLY A 134 -10.41 15.27 14.51
N ASP A 135 -9.98 15.23 15.78
CA ASP A 135 -8.65 15.67 16.18
C ASP A 135 -7.52 14.77 15.65
N ALA A 136 -7.83 13.54 15.24
CA ALA A 136 -6.83 12.62 14.69
C ALA A 136 -6.19 13.14 13.38
N GLU A 137 -6.89 14.03 12.64
CA GLU A 137 -6.34 14.67 11.43
C GLU A 137 -5.02 15.39 11.68
N HIS A 138 -4.82 15.87 12.91
CA HIS A 138 -3.66 16.68 13.29
C HIS A 138 -2.73 16.00 14.29
N GLN A 139 -2.91 14.69 14.51
CA GLN A 139 -2.15 13.93 15.48
C GLN A 139 -1.42 12.74 14.82
N ALA A 140 -0.19 12.49 15.23
CA ALA A 140 0.55 11.28 14.86
C ALA A 140 0.20 10.16 15.85
N ILE A 141 -0.89 9.45 15.57
CA ILE A 141 -1.37 8.32 16.39
C ILE A 141 -0.69 7.03 15.93
N ILE A 142 -0.23 6.21 16.86
CA ILE A 142 0.33 4.87 16.62
C ILE A 142 -0.15 3.96 17.75
N GLU A 143 -1.25 3.26 17.51
CA GLU A 143 -1.88 2.35 18.48
C GLU A 143 -1.99 0.94 17.90
N PRO A 144 -2.16 -0.10 18.74
CA PRO A 144 -2.44 -1.44 18.25
C PRO A 144 -3.73 -1.48 17.43
N LEU A 145 -3.69 -2.12 16.26
CA LEU A 145 -4.86 -2.30 15.41
C LEU A 145 -5.80 -3.36 15.98
N ASP A 146 -7.06 -2.99 16.22
CA ASP A 146 -8.16 -3.91 16.55
C ASP A 146 -9.23 -3.86 15.43
N LEU A 147 -9.03 -4.70 14.39
CA LEU A 147 -9.96 -4.76 13.26
C LEU A 147 -11.38 -5.19 13.67
N ALA A 148 -11.52 -6.01 14.72
CA ALA A 148 -12.85 -6.44 15.17
C ALA A 148 -13.62 -5.25 15.78
N ALA A 149 -12.95 -4.41 16.57
CA ALA A 149 -13.52 -3.19 17.09
C ALA A 149 -13.84 -2.18 15.97
N ASP A 150 -12.95 -2.04 14.97
CA ASP A 150 -13.17 -1.16 13.82
C ASP A 150 -14.35 -1.61 12.96
N VAL A 151 -14.48 -2.92 12.71
CA VAL A 151 -15.64 -3.49 12.00
C VAL A 151 -16.93 -3.26 12.79
N ALA A 152 -16.90 -3.42 14.10
CA ALA A 152 -18.07 -3.14 14.96
C ALA A 152 -18.46 -1.65 14.93
N ARG A 153 -17.47 -0.76 14.86
CA ARG A 153 -17.67 0.70 14.84
C ARG A 153 -18.13 1.21 13.47
N PHE A 154 -17.46 0.83 12.40
CA PHE A 154 -17.63 1.42 11.07
C PHE A 154 -18.46 0.55 10.13
N GLY A 155 -18.54 -0.77 10.37
CA GLY A 155 -19.10 -1.76 9.45
C GLY A 155 -18.05 -2.31 8.50
N ALA A 156 -18.13 -3.62 8.21
CA ALA A 156 -17.16 -4.32 7.37
C ALA A 156 -17.05 -3.74 5.95
N ASP A 157 -18.18 -3.34 5.36
CA ASP A 157 -18.28 -2.83 3.98
C ASP A 157 -18.14 -1.30 3.91
N ARG A 158 -17.74 -0.66 4.99
CA ARG A 158 -17.53 0.79 4.98
C ARG A 158 -16.45 1.19 3.99
N THR A 159 -16.83 2.02 3.02
CA THR A 159 -15.95 2.49 1.95
C THR A 159 -14.89 3.46 2.49
N SER A 160 -13.64 3.28 2.05
CA SER A 160 -12.53 4.17 2.33
C SER A 160 -12.79 5.61 1.87
N SER A 161 -12.20 6.58 2.58
CA SER A 161 -12.35 8.01 2.30
C SER A 161 -11.94 8.44 0.90
N THR A 162 -10.95 7.80 0.29
CA THR A 162 -10.46 8.19 -1.05
C THR A 162 -11.54 8.06 -2.12
N HIS A 163 -12.52 7.18 -1.90
CA HIS A 163 -13.66 7.00 -2.79
C HIS A 163 -14.87 7.88 -2.43
N LEU A 164 -14.73 8.77 -1.45
CA LEU A 164 -15.76 9.71 -1.02
C LEU A 164 -15.30 11.15 -1.29
N PRO A 165 -16.20 12.07 -1.73
CA PRO A 165 -15.87 13.48 -1.84
C PRO A 165 -15.47 14.04 -0.47
N ARG A 166 -14.46 14.89 -0.42
CA ARG A 166 -14.14 15.63 0.80
C ARG A 166 -15.32 16.51 1.20
N PRO A 167 -15.70 16.54 2.51
CA PRO A 167 -16.93 17.22 2.97
C PRO A 167 -16.94 18.72 2.69
N ASP A 168 -15.81 19.36 2.59
CA ASP A 168 -15.60 20.81 2.52
C ASP A 168 -15.33 21.36 1.11
N GLY A 169 -15.39 20.52 0.08
CA GLY A 169 -15.12 20.95 -1.30
C GLY A 169 -13.76 21.64 -1.46
N ALA A 170 -12.84 21.42 -0.52
CA ALA A 170 -11.53 22.05 -0.51
C ALA A 170 -10.76 21.61 -1.77
N SER A 171 -10.80 22.46 -2.80
CA SER A 171 -9.79 22.46 -3.85
C SER A 171 -8.42 22.61 -3.20
N PRO A 172 -7.38 21.94 -3.70
CA PRO A 172 -6.01 22.16 -3.21
C PRO A 172 -5.73 23.66 -3.22
N ARG A 173 -5.22 24.15 -2.10
CA ARG A 173 -4.84 25.56 -1.99
C ARG A 173 -3.96 25.95 -3.18
N ALA A 174 -4.35 27.01 -3.85
CA ALA A 174 -3.62 27.59 -4.98
C ALA A 174 -2.20 28.02 -4.59
#